data_4f9af38099a204732d2eec328b21aed3
#
_entry.id   4f9af38099a204732d2eec328b21aed3
#
_cell.length_a   1.000
_cell.length_b   1.000
_cell.length_c   1.000
_cell.angle_alpha   90.00
_cell.angle_beta   90.00
_cell.angle_gamma   90.00
#
_symmetry.space_group_name_H-M   'P 1'
#
loop_
_entity.id
_entity.type
_entity.pdbx_description
1 polymer ?
#
loop_
_entity_poly.entity_id
_entity_poly.type
_entity_poly.pdbx_seq_one_letter_code
_entity_poly.pdbx_strand_id
1 'polypeptide(L)' 'MTDQPVYTIRIAAQLVGVHQQTLRTYEREGLLIPARTAGRQRLYSQNDIERLLLIRRLIDELGVNLAGADI' A
#
# COMPACT_ATOMS: atom_id res chain seq x y z
N MET A 1 -10.13 -15.21 -9.40
CA MET A 1 -9.66 -14.86 -9.16
C MET A 1 -9.52 -13.58 -8.92
N THR A 2 -9.09 -12.98 -8.50
CA THR A 2 -9.43 -11.86 -8.13
C THR A 2 -8.34 -11.01 -7.91
N ASP A 3 -7.45 -10.90 -8.81
CA ASP A 3 -6.38 -9.96 -8.71
C ASP A 3 -6.67 -8.75 -9.53
N GLN A 4 -7.94 -8.45 -9.74
CA GLN A 4 -8.26 -7.25 -10.47
C GLN A 4 -8.06 -6.04 -9.61
N PRO A 5 -7.35 -5.01 -10.08
CA PRO A 5 -7.15 -3.79 -9.33
C PRO A 5 -8.40 -2.95 -9.37
N VAL A 6 -9.08 -2.85 -8.25
CA VAL A 6 -10.36 -2.15 -8.18
C VAL A 6 -10.43 -1.11 -7.08
N TYR A 7 -9.48 -1.05 -6.17
CA TYR A 7 -9.54 -0.11 -5.05
C TYR A 7 -8.67 1.10 -5.31
N THR A 8 -9.23 2.31 -5.14
CA THR A 8 -8.41 3.52 -5.21
C THR A 8 -7.51 3.58 -3.98
N ILE A 9 -6.52 4.46 -4.01
CA ILE A 9 -5.61 4.59 -2.87
C ILE A 9 -6.37 5.01 -1.62
N ARG A 10 -7.42 5.81 -1.78
CA ARG A 10 -8.20 6.24 -0.63
C ARG A 10 -8.88 5.05 0.03
N ILE A 11 -9.51 4.19 -0.75
CA ILE A 11 -10.19 3.02 -0.22
C ILE A 11 -9.16 2.01 0.32
N ALA A 12 -8.08 1.81 -0.41
CA ALA A 12 -7.04 0.89 0.03
C ALA A 12 -6.48 1.32 1.38
N ALA A 13 -6.24 2.61 1.56
CA ALA A 13 -5.73 3.12 2.83
C ALA A 13 -6.72 2.84 3.97
N GLN A 14 -8.01 3.00 3.70
CA GLN A 14 -9.02 2.70 4.71
C GLN A 14 -9.03 1.21 5.06
N LEU A 15 -8.94 0.35 4.07
CA LEU A 15 -8.96 -1.09 4.30
C LEU A 15 -7.72 -1.56 5.07
N VAL A 16 -6.59 -0.97 4.80
CA VAL A 16 -5.35 -1.35 5.46
C VAL A 16 -5.23 -0.66 6.83
N GLY A 17 -5.92 0.44 7.02
CA GLY A 17 -5.87 1.16 8.28
C GLY A 17 -4.67 2.09 8.39
N VAL A 18 -4.25 2.67 7.28
CA VAL A 18 -3.13 3.61 7.25
C VAL A 18 -3.52 4.85 6.48
N HIS A 19 -2.69 5.87 6.54
CA HIS A 19 -2.91 7.08 5.78
C HIS A 19 -2.51 6.84 4.32
N GLN A 20 -3.13 7.55 3.40
CA GLN A 20 -2.78 7.41 1.97
C GLN A 20 -1.29 7.67 1.74
N GLN A 21 -0.72 8.61 2.46
CA GLN A 21 0.70 8.92 2.31
C GLN A 21 1.57 7.71 2.66
N THR A 22 1.13 6.89 3.58
CA THR A 22 1.86 5.68 3.92
C THR A 22 1.92 4.72 2.73
N LEU A 23 0.82 4.61 1.98
CA LEU A 23 0.82 3.75 0.79
C LEU A 23 1.73 4.31 -0.30
N ARG A 24 1.79 5.64 -0.43
CA ARG A 24 2.73 6.25 -1.38
C ARG A 24 4.17 6.00 -0.97
N THR A 25 4.45 6.02 0.33
CA THR A 25 5.78 5.71 0.84
C THR A 25 6.13 4.25 0.56
N TYR A 26 5.19 3.34 0.75
CA TYR A 26 5.43 1.93 0.44
C TYR A 26 5.77 1.74 -1.04
N GLU A 27 5.08 2.48 -1.91
CA GLU A 27 5.38 2.40 -3.34
C GLU A 27 6.76 2.95 -3.63
N ARG A 28 7.10 4.09 -3.05
CA ARG A 28 8.41 4.69 -3.27
C ARG A 28 9.52 3.77 -2.81
N GLU A 29 9.28 3.02 -1.72
CA GLU A 29 10.27 2.09 -1.21
C GLU A 29 10.25 0.76 -1.93
N GLY A 30 9.38 0.60 -2.90
CA GLY A 30 9.33 -0.63 -3.68
C GLY A 30 8.64 -1.79 -2.98
N LEU A 31 7.90 -1.52 -1.91
CA LEU A 31 7.28 -2.60 -1.16
C LEU A 31 6.02 -3.12 -1.84
N LEU A 32 5.29 -2.26 -2.53
CA LEU A 32 4.14 -2.67 -3.31
C LEU A 32 3.85 -1.61 -4.37
N ILE A 33 3.87 -2.02 -5.64
CA ILE A 33 3.63 -1.12 -6.76
C ILE A 33 2.22 -1.38 -7.27
N PRO A 34 1.30 -0.43 -7.11
CA PRO A 34 -0.07 -0.64 -7.59
C PRO A 34 -0.16 -0.53 -9.10
N ALA A 35 -1.23 -1.06 -9.66
CA ALA A 35 -1.54 -0.83 -11.06
C ALA A 35 -1.94 0.62 -11.24
N ARG A 36 -1.98 1.09 -12.49
CA ARG A 36 -2.39 2.45 -12.78
C ARG A 36 -3.38 2.45 -13.92
N THR A 37 -4.35 3.34 -13.84
CA THR A 37 -5.30 3.53 -14.94
C THR A 37 -4.62 4.31 -16.07
N ALA A 38 -5.31 4.46 -17.18
CA ALA A 38 -4.83 5.31 -18.27
C ALA A 38 -4.61 6.74 -17.78
N GLY A 39 -5.40 7.22 -16.82
CA GLY A 39 -5.20 8.53 -16.24
C GLY A 39 -4.17 8.53 -15.13
N ARG A 40 -3.44 7.44 -14.96
CA ARG A 40 -2.34 7.30 -14.00
C ARG A 40 -2.79 7.27 -12.56
N GLN A 41 -4.04 6.96 -12.31
CA GLN A 41 -4.52 6.82 -10.96
C GLN A 41 -4.13 5.46 -10.41
N ARG A 42 -3.70 5.38 -9.18
CA ARG A 42 -3.33 4.11 -8.55
C ARG A 42 -4.55 3.26 -8.31
N LEU A 43 -4.45 1.96 -8.59
CA LEU A 43 -5.49 1.01 -8.26
C LEU A 43 -4.88 -0.22 -7.63
N TYR A 44 -5.51 -0.70 -6.57
CA TYR A 44 -5.03 -1.82 -5.78
C TYR A 44 -5.99 -3.00 -5.92
N SER A 45 -5.46 -4.21 -5.99
CA SER A 45 -6.27 -5.42 -6.04
C SER A 45 -6.52 -5.94 -4.64
N GLN A 46 -7.37 -6.94 -4.52
CA GLN A 46 -7.57 -7.61 -3.24
C GLN A 46 -6.27 -8.24 -2.75
N ASN A 47 -5.49 -8.84 -3.64
CA ASN A 47 -4.20 -9.39 -3.26
C ASN A 47 -3.26 -8.30 -2.76
N ASP A 48 -3.31 -7.12 -3.35
CA ASP A 48 -2.52 -6.00 -2.89
C ASP A 48 -2.91 -5.61 -1.47
N ILE A 49 -4.22 -5.59 -1.17
CA ILE A 49 -4.68 -5.25 0.17
C ILE A 49 -4.12 -6.26 1.17
N GLU A 50 -4.15 -7.53 0.83
CA GLU A 50 -3.63 -8.56 1.73
C GLU A 50 -2.13 -8.42 1.95
N ARG A 51 -1.40 -8.08 0.90
CA ARG A 51 0.03 -7.83 1.04
C ARG A 51 0.31 -6.61 1.88
N LEU A 52 -0.49 -5.56 1.70
CA LEU A 52 -0.31 -4.34 2.48
C LEU A 52 -0.58 -4.58 3.96
N LEU A 53 -1.58 -5.40 4.26
CA LEU A 53 -1.84 -5.75 5.66
C LEU A 53 -0.65 -6.49 6.26
N LEU A 54 -0.03 -7.38 5.51
CA LEU A 54 1.15 -8.10 5.97
C LEU A 54 2.34 -7.14 6.14
N ILE A 55 2.55 -6.26 5.18
CA ILE A 55 3.63 -5.29 5.24
C ILE A 55 3.48 -4.41 6.48
N ARG A 56 2.27 -3.90 6.70
CA ARG A 56 2.01 -3.05 7.84
C ARG A 56 2.31 -3.80 9.15
N ARG A 57 1.88 -5.05 9.23
CA ARG A 57 2.10 -5.83 10.42
C ARG A 57 3.58 -6.06 10.66
N LEU A 58 4.33 -6.38 9.62
CA LEU A 58 5.77 -6.61 9.77
C LEU A 58 6.49 -5.33 10.17
N ILE A 59 6.12 -4.20 9.59
CA ILE A 59 6.75 -2.93 9.93
C ILE A 59 6.44 -2.58 11.37
N ASP A 60 5.21 -2.77 11.82
CA ASP A 60 4.85 -2.51 13.20
C ASP A 60 5.65 -3.40 14.16
N GLU A 61 5.77 -4.66 13.82
CA GLU A 61 6.49 -5.60 14.67
C GLU A 61 7.98 -5.32 14.72
N LEU A 62 8.55 -4.89 13.61
CA LEU A 62 9.98 -4.61 13.56
C LEU A 62 10.33 -3.23 14.08
N GLY A 63 9.33 -2.36 14.20
CA GLY A 63 9.59 -1.00 14.67
C GLY A 63 10.28 -0.13 13.64
N VAL A 64 10.18 -0.47 12.36
CA VAL A 64 10.81 0.31 11.31
C VAL A 64 9.98 1.53 10.98
N ASN A 65 10.62 2.67 10.80
CA ASN A 65 9.91 3.88 10.44
C ASN A 65 10.32 4.30 9.04
N LEU A 66 9.57 3.92 8.05
CA LEU A 66 9.89 4.24 6.67
C LEU A 66 9.66 5.71 6.36
N ALA A 67 8.72 6.32 7.03
CA ALA A 67 8.43 7.70 6.74
C ALA A 67 9.53 8.62 7.22
N GLY A 68 10.14 8.33 8.29
CA GLY A 68 11.16 9.16 8.81
C GLY A 68 12.47 8.79 8.36
N ALA A 69 12.55 7.76 7.95
CA ALA A 69 13.56 7.31 7.38
C ALA A 69 14.78 7.28 7.89
N ASP A 70 15.18 7.55 8.70
CA ASP A 70 16.40 7.48 8.92
C ASP A 70 16.63 6.58 9.78
N ILE A 71 16.49 5.52 9.58
CA ILE A 71 16.73 4.53 10.39
C ILE A 71 18.04 4.02 10.30
#